data_85f511d2e817f29d3d221fcc8cdc747c
#
_entry.id   85f511d2e817f29d3d221fcc8cdc747c
#
_cell.length_a   1.000
_cell.length_b   1.000
_cell.length_c   1.000
_cell.angle_alpha   90.00
_cell.angle_beta   90.00
_cell.angle_gamma   90.00
#
_symmetry.space_group_name_H-M   'P 1'
#
loop_
_entity.id
_entity.type
_entity.pdbx_description
1 polymer ?
#
loop_
_entity_poly.entity_id
_entity_poly.type
_entity_poly.pdbx_seq_one_letter_code
_entity_poly.pdbx_strand_id
1 'polypeptide(L)'
;EHKNIYQLVLAGVLCAIGLVVPMVMPKVIIGPMSFTLGAHAAIFLAMFISPKVAAAVCLGTTMGFFVTTPLIIAARAATHIIFALVGALIIRRYPNIMESFVAGIGLNLGLAVLHALGEVLVVAPFFFNGYMFTQEQLSNGFVMSVIVLVGAGTVLHSVMDCSISVLLWKFVRAAVPSIKLIRG
;
A
#
# COMPACT_ATOMS: atom_id res chain seq x y z
N GLU A 1 7.53 -26.88 -6.82
CA GLU A 1 6.33 -27.06 -5.96
C GLU A 1 6.50 -26.36 -4.61
N HIS A 2 7.57 -26.61 -3.86
CA HIS A 2 7.84 -25.98 -2.55
C HIS A 2 7.84 -24.44 -2.60
N LYS A 3 8.38 -23.81 -3.65
CA LYS A 3 8.41 -22.34 -3.80
C LYS A 3 7.01 -21.73 -3.79
N ASN A 4 6.06 -22.34 -4.49
CA ASN A 4 4.68 -21.86 -4.54
C ASN A 4 3.98 -21.98 -3.18
N ILE A 5 4.23 -23.04 -2.43
CA ILE A 5 3.69 -23.23 -1.08
C ILE A 5 4.21 -22.13 -0.14
N TYR A 6 5.53 -21.85 -0.16
CA TYR A 6 6.10 -20.78 0.64
C TYR A 6 5.53 -19.40 0.27
N GLN A 7 5.37 -19.10 -1.02
CA GLN A 7 4.75 -17.84 -1.46
C GLN A 7 3.29 -17.73 -0.99
N LEU A 8 2.53 -18.82 -1.01
CA LEU A 8 1.15 -18.85 -0.53
C LEU A 8 1.06 -18.59 0.98
N VAL A 9 1.90 -19.25 1.77
CA VAL A 9 1.97 -19.05 3.23
C VAL A 9 2.35 -17.60 3.56
N LEU A 10 3.38 -17.05 2.89
CA LEU A 10 3.78 -15.67 3.08
C LEU A 10 2.69 -14.68 2.68
N ALA A 11 1.97 -14.95 1.61
CA ALA A 11 0.83 -14.12 1.20
C ALA A 11 -0.25 -14.12 2.28
N GLY A 12 -0.60 -15.27 2.85
CA GLY A 12 -1.57 -15.39 3.95
C GLY A 12 -1.15 -14.61 5.21
N VAL A 13 0.11 -14.76 5.62
CA VAL A 13 0.66 -14.03 6.77
C VAL A 13 0.66 -12.51 6.51
N LEU A 14 1.09 -12.07 5.33
CA LEU A 14 1.09 -10.65 4.98
C LEU A 14 -0.32 -10.09 4.83
N CYS A 15 -1.31 -10.85 4.33
CA CYS A 15 -2.72 -10.45 4.36
C CYS A 15 -3.20 -10.21 5.80
N ALA A 16 -2.91 -11.14 6.71
CA ALA A 16 -3.28 -10.99 8.11
C ALA A 16 -2.65 -9.73 8.74
N ILE A 17 -1.36 -9.49 8.52
CA ILE A 17 -0.66 -8.28 8.98
C ILE A 17 -1.29 -7.03 8.36
N GLY A 18 -1.56 -7.03 7.05
CA GLY A 18 -2.16 -5.90 6.33
C GLY A 18 -3.58 -5.54 6.82
N LEU A 19 -4.30 -6.49 7.39
CA LEU A 19 -5.61 -6.25 8.02
C LEU A 19 -5.48 -5.83 9.48
N VAL A 20 -4.63 -6.48 10.25
CA VAL A 20 -4.50 -6.25 11.70
C VAL A 20 -3.84 -4.90 12.00
N VAL A 21 -2.76 -4.54 11.28
CA VAL A 21 -2.01 -3.31 11.55
C VAL A 21 -2.92 -2.06 11.52
N PRO A 22 -3.75 -1.82 10.49
CA PRO A 22 -4.66 -0.68 10.48
C PRO A 22 -5.75 -0.72 11.55
N MET A 23 -6.02 -1.88 12.15
CA MET A 23 -7.04 -2.04 13.20
C MET A 23 -6.49 -1.72 14.59
N VAL A 24 -5.22 -2.06 14.85
CA VAL A 24 -4.63 -1.98 16.20
C VAL A 24 -3.68 -0.78 16.39
N MET A 25 -3.12 -0.25 15.30
CA MET A 25 -2.20 0.87 15.38
C MET A 25 -2.93 2.21 15.50
N PRO A 26 -2.33 3.19 16.18
CA PRO A 26 -2.89 4.54 16.27
C PRO A 26 -3.15 5.14 14.88
N LYS A 27 -4.31 5.79 14.74
CA LYS A 27 -4.72 6.47 13.50
C LYS A 27 -4.66 7.97 13.69
N VAL A 28 -4.11 8.67 12.72
CA VAL A 28 -4.25 10.12 12.56
C VAL A 28 -5.31 10.37 11.50
N ILE A 29 -6.37 11.10 11.85
CA ILE A 29 -7.46 11.43 10.93
C ILE A 29 -7.51 12.95 10.79
N ILE A 30 -7.37 13.43 9.56
CA ILE A 30 -7.44 14.86 9.21
C ILE A 30 -8.39 15.00 8.02
N GLY A 31 -9.61 15.48 8.29
CA GLY A 31 -10.64 15.54 7.27
C GLY A 31 -10.94 14.15 6.65
N PRO A 32 -10.92 14.01 5.33
CA PRO A 32 -11.13 12.74 4.66
C PRO A 32 -9.87 11.84 4.63
N MET A 33 -8.71 12.38 5.03
CA MET A 33 -7.46 11.61 5.12
C MET A 33 -7.44 10.81 6.41
N SER A 34 -7.14 9.53 6.31
CA SER A 34 -6.79 8.67 7.45
C SER A 34 -5.41 8.07 7.25
N PHE A 35 -4.60 8.14 8.27
CA PHE A 35 -3.22 7.70 8.27
C PHE A 35 -2.96 6.73 9.41
N THR A 36 -2.44 5.55 9.10
CA THR A 36 -1.94 4.58 10.08
C THR A 36 -0.56 4.14 9.66
N LEU A 37 0.45 4.42 10.46
CA LEU A 37 1.85 4.09 10.16
C LEU A 37 2.00 2.58 9.94
N GLY A 38 2.62 2.19 8.83
CA GLY A 38 2.83 0.79 8.47
C GLY A 38 1.60 0.09 7.87
N ALA A 39 0.51 0.81 7.61
CA ALA A 39 -0.71 0.20 7.03
C ALA A 39 -0.44 -0.51 5.69
N HIS A 40 0.47 0.00 4.89
CA HIS A 40 0.85 -0.59 3.60
C HIS A 40 2.13 -1.44 3.68
N ALA A 41 2.73 -1.61 4.86
CA ALA A 41 3.98 -2.36 5.01
C ALA A 41 3.88 -3.80 4.48
N ALA A 42 2.75 -4.46 4.72
CA ALA A 42 2.50 -5.81 4.21
C ALA A 42 2.49 -5.86 2.67
N ILE A 43 1.91 -4.86 2.01
CA ILE A 43 1.85 -4.76 0.55
C ILE A 43 3.25 -4.50 -0.03
N PHE A 44 4.01 -3.56 0.55
CA PHE A 44 5.38 -3.30 0.12
C PHE A 44 6.30 -4.51 0.34
N LEU A 45 6.17 -5.23 1.46
CA LEU A 45 6.91 -6.47 1.69
C LEU A 45 6.55 -7.54 0.66
N ALA A 46 5.26 -7.69 0.34
CA ALA A 46 4.78 -8.61 -0.68
C ALA A 46 5.39 -8.30 -2.06
N MET A 47 5.50 -7.01 -2.39
CA MET A 47 6.12 -6.52 -3.62
C MET A 47 7.60 -6.94 -3.75
N PHE A 48 8.34 -7.01 -2.62
CA PHE A 48 9.73 -7.47 -2.62
C PHE A 48 9.87 -8.99 -2.81
N ILE A 49 8.80 -9.75 -2.59
CA ILE A 49 8.80 -11.22 -2.76
C ILE A 49 8.49 -11.59 -4.21
N SER A 50 7.32 -11.23 -4.72
CA SER A 50 6.97 -11.47 -6.13
C SER A 50 5.67 -10.74 -6.52
N PRO A 51 5.44 -10.51 -7.84
CA PRO A 51 4.17 -9.95 -8.32
C PRO A 51 2.94 -10.79 -7.93
N LYS A 52 3.07 -12.12 -7.87
CA LYS A 52 1.99 -13.01 -7.45
C LYS A 52 1.61 -12.81 -5.98
N VAL A 53 2.62 -12.69 -5.11
CA VAL A 53 2.40 -12.43 -3.68
C VAL A 53 1.81 -11.04 -3.49
N ALA A 54 2.32 -10.02 -4.19
CA ALA A 54 1.78 -8.66 -4.15
C ALA A 54 0.29 -8.62 -4.54
N ALA A 55 -0.07 -9.27 -5.66
CA ALA A 55 -1.46 -9.37 -6.09
C ALA A 55 -2.34 -10.07 -5.05
N ALA A 56 -1.89 -11.20 -4.52
CA ALA A 56 -2.64 -11.97 -3.53
C ALA A 56 -2.87 -11.16 -2.24
N VAL A 57 -1.85 -10.44 -1.75
CA VAL A 57 -1.96 -9.59 -0.56
C VAL A 57 -2.90 -8.42 -0.80
N CYS A 58 -2.80 -7.74 -1.95
CA CYS A 58 -3.73 -6.64 -2.31
C CYS A 58 -5.18 -7.13 -2.37
N LEU A 59 -5.44 -8.26 -3.03
CA LEU A 59 -6.78 -8.82 -3.11
C LEU A 59 -7.30 -9.25 -1.73
N GLY A 60 -6.48 -9.96 -0.94
CA GLY A 60 -6.87 -10.41 0.38
C GLY A 60 -7.18 -9.25 1.34
N THR A 61 -6.34 -8.22 1.38
CA THR A 61 -6.57 -7.02 2.20
C THR A 61 -7.79 -6.22 1.72
N THR A 62 -7.99 -6.08 0.40
CA THR A 62 -9.19 -5.44 -0.17
C THR A 62 -10.47 -6.16 0.26
N MET A 63 -10.51 -7.49 0.14
CA MET A 63 -11.65 -8.29 0.58
C MET A 63 -11.90 -8.18 2.08
N GLY A 64 -10.84 -8.18 2.88
CA GLY A 64 -10.95 -7.96 4.32
C GLY A 64 -11.52 -6.58 4.67
N PHE A 65 -11.03 -5.52 4.03
CA PHE A 65 -11.56 -4.17 4.21
C PHE A 65 -13.00 -4.02 3.70
N PHE A 66 -13.36 -4.71 2.63
CA PHE A 66 -14.75 -4.70 2.13
C PHE A 66 -15.75 -5.20 3.18
N VAL A 67 -15.35 -6.16 4.01
CA VAL A 67 -16.21 -6.71 5.08
C VAL A 67 -16.14 -5.87 6.38
N THR A 68 -15.02 -5.21 6.65
CA THR A 68 -14.73 -4.63 7.97
C THR A 68 -14.73 -3.11 8.01
N THR A 69 -14.76 -2.42 6.86
CA THR A 69 -14.64 -0.97 6.78
C THR A 69 -15.68 -0.35 5.84
N PRO A 70 -15.91 0.98 5.91
CA PRO A 70 -16.74 1.68 4.95
C PRO A 70 -16.26 1.49 3.50
N LEU A 71 -17.21 1.50 2.56
CA LEU A 71 -16.97 1.22 1.14
C LEU A 71 -15.83 2.06 0.52
N ILE A 72 -15.73 3.34 0.89
CA ILE A 72 -14.66 4.22 0.40
C ILE A 72 -13.26 3.71 0.80
N ILE A 73 -13.11 3.13 1.99
CA ILE A 73 -11.81 2.57 2.44
C ILE A 73 -11.49 1.30 1.66
N ALA A 74 -12.46 0.41 1.46
CA ALA A 74 -12.28 -0.79 0.66
C ALA A 74 -11.98 -0.46 -0.81
N ALA A 75 -12.64 0.56 -1.39
CA ALA A 75 -12.40 1.03 -2.75
C ALA A 75 -10.98 1.62 -2.90
N ARG A 76 -10.50 2.39 -1.92
CA ARG A 76 -9.10 2.86 -1.87
C ARG A 76 -8.15 1.66 -1.81
N ALA A 77 -8.38 0.69 -0.92
CA ALA A 77 -7.56 -0.51 -0.82
C ALA A 77 -7.48 -1.30 -2.13
N ALA A 78 -8.55 -1.34 -2.92
CA ALA A 78 -8.54 -2.00 -4.23
C ALA A 78 -7.54 -1.36 -5.22
N THR A 79 -7.27 -0.06 -5.12
CA THR A 79 -6.30 0.62 -5.99
C THR A 79 -4.86 0.27 -5.69
N HIS A 80 -4.57 -0.26 -4.51
CA HIS A 80 -3.20 -0.64 -4.10
C HIS A 80 -2.57 -1.67 -5.05
N ILE A 81 -3.38 -2.50 -5.71
CA ILE A 81 -2.90 -3.49 -6.66
C ILE A 81 -2.10 -2.85 -7.81
N ILE A 82 -2.41 -1.61 -8.18
CA ILE A 82 -1.76 -0.89 -9.29
C ILE A 82 -0.31 -0.62 -8.94
N PHE A 83 -0.04 0.12 -7.86
CA PHE A 83 1.33 0.45 -7.48
C PHE A 83 2.12 -0.80 -7.03
N ALA A 84 1.45 -1.76 -6.38
CA ALA A 84 2.08 -2.98 -5.91
C ALA A 84 2.58 -3.86 -7.06
N LEU A 85 1.77 -4.04 -8.11
CA LEU A 85 2.18 -4.78 -9.28
C LEU A 85 3.27 -4.06 -10.08
N VAL A 86 3.12 -2.75 -10.29
CA VAL A 86 4.15 -1.95 -10.98
C VAL A 86 5.48 -2.05 -10.24
N GLY A 87 5.48 -1.84 -8.92
CA GLY A 87 6.67 -1.94 -8.09
C GLY A 87 7.28 -3.34 -8.10
N ALA A 88 6.47 -4.38 -7.96
CA ALA A 88 6.94 -5.76 -7.98
C ALA A 88 7.56 -6.14 -9.33
N LEU A 89 6.98 -5.69 -10.46
CA LEU A 89 7.54 -5.92 -11.79
C LEU A 89 8.85 -5.18 -12.01
N ILE A 90 8.95 -3.92 -11.54
CA ILE A 90 10.21 -3.14 -11.61
C ILE A 90 11.30 -3.83 -10.77
N ILE A 91 10.99 -4.22 -9.54
CA ILE A 91 11.95 -4.90 -8.64
C ILE A 91 12.36 -6.26 -9.19
N ARG A 92 11.43 -6.99 -9.81
CA ARG A 92 11.75 -8.24 -10.51
C ARG A 92 12.72 -8.02 -11.67
N ARG A 93 12.55 -6.96 -12.43
CA ARG A 93 13.42 -6.60 -13.57
C ARG A 93 14.77 -6.05 -13.13
N TYR A 94 14.79 -5.31 -12.03
CA TYR A 94 15.96 -4.65 -11.45
C TYR A 94 16.11 -5.00 -9.97
N PRO A 95 16.59 -6.22 -9.62
CA PRO A 95 16.56 -6.74 -8.24
C PRO A 95 17.30 -5.89 -7.19
N ASN A 96 18.28 -5.12 -7.63
CA ASN A 96 19.12 -4.28 -6.78
C ASN A 96 18.69 -2.80 -6.76
N ILE A 97 17.55 -2.45 -7.38
CA ILE A 97 17.12 -1.04 -7.49
C ILE A 97 17.00 -0.36 -6.13
N MET A 98 16.56 -1.09 -5.10
CA MET A 98 16.41 -0.58 -3.74
C MET A 98 17.74 -0.51 -2.95
N GLU A 99 18.83 -1.02 -3.51
CA GLU A 99 20.17 -0.92 -2.91
C GLU A 99 20.87 0.37 -3.35
N SER A 100 20.50 0.93 -4.48
CA SER A 100 20.92 2.26 -4.93
C SER A 100 20.06 3.34 -4.24
N PHE A 101 20.71 4.27 -3.56
CA PHE A 101 20.01 5.35 -2.85
C PHE A 101 19.13 6.18 -3.80
N VAL A 102 19.69 6.64 -4.92
CA VAL A 102 18.98 7.50 -5.88
C VAL A 102 17.85 6.73 -6.57
N ALA A 103 18.13 5.51 -7.08
CA ALA A 103 17.11 4.71 -7.76
C ALA A 103 16.01 4.24 -6.80
N GLY A 104 16.37 3.91 -5.55
CA GLY A 104 15.41 3.53 -4.50
C GLY A 104 14.48 4.68 -4.13
N ILE A 105 15.00 5.90 -3.96
CA ILE A 105 14.16 7.10 -3.72
C ILE A 105 13.27 7.35 -4.93
N GLY A 106 13.81 7.31 -6.16
CA GLY A 106 13.03 7.52 -7.38
C GLY A 106 11.89 6.52 -7.51
N LEU A 107 12.12 5.23 -7.22
CA LEU A 107 11.08 4.22 -7.22
C LEU A 107 10.04 4.49 -6.12
N ASN A 108 10.48 4.78 -4.88
CA ASN A 108 9.57 5.07 -3.78
C ASN A 108 8.65 6.24 -4.11
N LEU A 109 9.19 7.36 -4.58
CA LEU A 109 8.39 8.54 -4.97
C LEU A 109 7.45 8.23 -6.13
N GLY A 110 7.93 7.52 -7.17
CA GLY A 110 7.08 7.12 -8.31
C GLY A 110 5.91 6.24 -7.89
N LEU A 111 6.15 5.26 -7.00
CA LEU A 111 5.09 4.41 -6.46
C LEU A 111 4.14 5.18 -5.56
N ALA A 112 4.63 6.13 -4.76
CA ALA A 112 3.80 6.97 -3.91
C ALA A 112 2.86 7.86 -4.73
N VAL A 113 3.34 8.45 -5.83
CA VAL A 113 2.50 9.22 -6.76
C VAL A 113 1.46 8.32 -7.44
N LEU A 114 1.85 7.15 -7.89
CA LEU A 114 0.92 6.18 -8.51
C LEU A 114 -0.15 5.72 -7.54
N HIS A 115 0.21 5.47 -6.28
CA HIS A 115 -0.72 5.16 -5.20
C HIS A 115 -1.72 6.30 -4.98
N ALA A 116 -1.22 7.53 -4.82
CA ALA A 116 -2.06 8.72 -4.62
C ALA A 116 -3.02 8.95 -5.80
N LEU A 117 -2.57 8.79 -7.03
CA LEU A 117 -3.43 8.89 -8.21
C LEU A 117 -4.57 7.87 -8.18
N GLY A 118 -4.28 6.62 -7.83
CA GLY A 118 -5.31 5.59 -7.66
C GLY A 118 -6.36 5.97 -6.62
N GLU A 119 -5.92 6.44 -5.45
CA GLU A 119 -6.82 6.86 -4.38
C GLU A 119 -7.66 8.08 -4.75
N VAL A 120 -7.06 9.12 -5.35
CA VAL A 120 -7.76 10.33 -5.79
C VAL A 120 -8.84 9.98 -6.82
N LEU A 121 -8.52 9.12 -7.80
CA LEU A 121 -9.47 8.70 -8.82
C LEU A 121 -10.68 7.97 -8.23
N VAL A 122 -10.47 7.15 -7.22
CA VAL A 122 -11.55 6.43 -6.55
C VAL A 122 -12.34 7.34 -5.61
N VAL A 123 -11.68 8.25 -4.89
CA VAL A 123 -12.35 9.12 -3.91
C VAL A 123 -13.14 10.24 -4.59
N ALA A 124 -12.73 10.72 -5.77
CA ALA A 124 -13.39 11.81 -6.48
C ALA A 124 -14.91 11.58 -6.70
N PRO A 125 -15.38 10.44 -7.18
CA PRO A 125 -16.82 10.17 -7.30
C PRO A 125 -17.58 10.26 -5.98
N PHE A 126 -16.99 9.80 -4.88
CA PHE A 126 -17.62 9.90 -3.55
C PHE A 126 -17.76 11.37 -3.13
N PHE A 127 -16.76 12.20 -3.40
CA PHE A 127 -16.81 13.63 -3.12
C PHE A 127 -17.93 14.33 -3.91
N PHE A 128 -17.99 14.13 -5.21
CA PHE A 128 -18.99 14.80 -6.07
C PHE A 128 -20.42 14.36 -5.79
N ASN A 129 -20.63 13.13 -5.31
CA ASN A 129 -21.92 12.64 -4.87
C ASN A 129 -22.25 12.99 -3.40
N GLY A 130 -21.33 13.65 -2.68
CA GLY A 130 -21.48 13.95 -1.26
C GLY A 130 -21.54 12.72 -0.35
N TYR A 131 -21.26 11.52 -0.88
CA TYR A 131 -21.35 10.28 -0.14
C TYR A 131 -20.09 10.06 0.71
N MET A 132 -20.29 9.86 2.02
CA MET A 132 -19.22 9.67 3.01
C MET A 132 -18.31 10.89 3.24
N PHE A 133 -18.73 12.08 2.82
CA PHE A 133 -18.09 13.34 3.16
C PHE A 133 -18.99 14.16 4.08
N THR A 134 -18.39 14.83 5.08
CA THR A 134 -19.11 15.79 5.93
C THR A 134 -19.38 17.10 5.18
N GLN A 135 -20.34 17.89 5.67
CA GLN A 135 -20.62 19.24 5.09
C GLN A 135 -19.39 20.14 5.15
N GLU A 136 -18.60 20.06 6.21
CA GLU A 136 -17.34 20.79 6.34
C GLU A 136 -16.33 20.38 5.24
N GLN A 137 -16.15 19.07 5.03
CA GLN A 137 -15.26 18.56 3.98
C GLN A 137 -15.73 18.98 2.59
N LEU A 138 -17.04 19.00 2.31
CA LEU A 138 -17.59 19.47 1.05
C LEU A 138 -17.39 20.98 0.87
N SER A 139 -17.59 21.77 1.94
CA SER A 139 -17.40 23.24 1.91
C SER A 139 -15.94 23.65 1.69
N ASN A 140 -14.96 22.84 2.13
CA ASN A 140 -13.54 23.05 1.85
C ASN A 140 -13.17 22.87 0.36
N GLY A 141 -14.08 22.30 -0.42
CA GLY A 141 -13.92 22.10 -1.86
C GLY A 141 -13.04 20.89 -2.24
N PHE A 142 -13.17 20.51 -3.51
CA PHE A 142 -12.50 19.33 -4.07
C PHE A 142 -10.97 19.37 -3.94
N VAL A 143 -10.36 20.51 -4.24
CA VAL A 143 -8.91 20.65 -4.23
C VAL A 143 -8.36 20.38 -2.82
N MET A 144 -8.94 21.00 -1.80
CA MET A 144 -8.46 20.81 -0.43
C MET A 144 -8.77 19.41 0.08
N SER A 145 -10.01 18.95 -0.06
CA SER A 145 -10.45 17.69 0.54
C SER A 145 -9.94 16.45 -0.18
N VAL A 146 -9.76 16.49 -1.49
CA VAL A 146 -9.35 15.31 -2.26
C VAL A 146 -7.91 15.42 -2.74
N ILE A 147 -7.53 16.52 -3.43
CA ILE A 147 -6.17 16.60 -3.99
C ILE A 147 -5.12 16.79 -2.89
N VAL A 148 -5.35 17.71 -1.95
CA VAL A 148 -4.36 17.98 -0.89
C VAL A 148 -4.44 16.93 0.21
N LEU A 149 -5.58 16.76 0.86
CA LEU A 149 -5.67 15.88 2.03
C LEU A 149 -5.54 14.40 1.62
N VAL A 150 -6.28 13.92 0.63
CA VAL A 150 -6.15 12.52 0.21
C VAL A 150 -4.90 12.36 -0.67
N GLY A 151 -4.74 13.12 -1.72
CA GLY A 151 -3.65 12.94 -2.68
C GLY A 151 -2.26 13.17 -2.07
N ALA A 152 -1.96 14.39 -1.60
CA ALA A 152 -0.65 14.68 -1.01
C ALA A 152 -0.45 13.91 0.31
N GLY A 153 -1.51 13.71 1.11
CA GLY A 153 -1.47 12.87 2.30
C GLY A 153 -1.07 11.43 1.99
N THR A 154 -1.62 10.85 0.92
CA THR A 154 -1.26 9.48 0.46
C THR A 154 0.18 9.42 -0.04
N VAL A 155 0.68 10.42 -0.75
CA VAL A 155 2.10 10.47 -1.15
C VAL A 155 3.00 10.39 0.09
N LEU A 156 2.76 11.26 1.08
CA LEU A 156 3.56 11.29 2.30
C LEU A 156 3.49 9.95 3.05
N HIS A 157 2.30 9.42 3.25
CA HIS A 157 2.05 8.13 3.88
C HIS A 157 2.77 6.97 3.15
N SER A 158 2.62 6.91 1.84
CA SER A 158 3.21 5.86 1.02
C SER A 158 4.74 5.87 1.06
N VAL A 159 5.35 7.06 1.01
CA VAL A 159 6.81 7.22 1.13
C VAL A 159 7.31 6.71 2.48
N MET A 160 6.61 7.03 3.57
CA MET A 160 6.97 6.56 4.90
C MET A 160 6.83 5.03 5.02
N ASP A 161 5.70 4.47 4.60
CA ASP A 161 5.44 3.03 4.69
C ASP A 161 6.39 2.21 3.81
N CYS A 162 6.71 2.69 2.60
CA CYS A 162 7.72 2.07 1.74
C CYS A 162 9.11 2.11 2.40
N SER A 163 9.50 3.23 3.00
CA SER A 163 10.80 3.38 3.67
C SER A 163 10.94 2.42 4.85
N ILE A 164 9.88 2.31 5.68
CA ILE A 164 9.81 1.33 6.77
C ILE A 164 9.93 -0.09 6.21
N SER A 165 9.23 -0.39 5.12
CA SER A 165 9.22 -1.72 4.51
C SER A 165 10.57 -2.10 3.93
N VAL A 166 11.30 -1.16 3.34
CA VAL A 166 12.68 -1.38 2.88
C VAL A 166 13.59 -1.74 4.06
N LEU A 167 13.46 -1.04 5.18
CA LEU A 167 14.22 -1.34 6.40
C LEU A 167 13.87 -2.73 6.92
N LEU A 168 12.59 -3.03 7.08
CA LEU A 168 12.11 -4.35 7.51
C LEU A 168 12.61 -5.45 6.57
N TRP A 169 12.57 -5.22 5.26
CA TRP A 169 13.05 -6.18 4.26
C TRP A 169 14.53 -6.51 4.42
N LYS A 170 15.39 -5.53 4.76
CA LYS A 170 16.80 -5.77 5.05
C LYS A 170 16.98 -6.72 6.23
N PHE A 171 16.21 -6.53 7.32
CA PHE A 171 16.24 -7.42 8.48
C PHE A 171 15.72 -8.83 8.13
N VAL A 172 14.62 -8.94 7.41
CA VAL A 172 14.07 -10.23 6.97
C VAL A 172 15.08 -10.99 6.10
N ARG A 173 15.72 -10.33 5.15
CA ARG A 173 16.77 -10.96 4.30
C ARG A 173 17.99 -11.42 5.09
N ALA A 174 18.35 -10.73 6.16
CA ALA A 174 19.46 -11.10 7.04
C ALA A 174 19.08 -12.31 7.92
N ALA A 175 17.86 -12.31 8.48
CA ALA A 175 17.38 -13.35 9.36
C ALA A 175 16.99 -14.65 8.62
N VAL A 176 16.53 -14.56 7.38
CA VAL A 176 16.04 -15.69 6.56
C VAL A 176 16.74 -15.69 5.20
N PRO A 177 18.00 -16.20 5.12
CA PRO A 177 18.76 -16.22 3.86
C PRO A 177 18.06 -17.00 2.74
N SER A 178 17.27 -18.01 3.08
CA SER A 178 16.49 -18.83 2.15
C SER A 178 15.38 -18.06 1.44
N ILE A 179 15.00 -16.87 1.91
CA ILE A 179 13.99 -16.03 1.25
C ILE A 179 14.42 -15.60 -0.16
N LYS A 180 15.74 -15.57 -0.44
CA LYS A 180 16.27 -15.32 -1.80
C LYS A 180 15.80 -16.38 -2.80
N LEU A 181 15.60 -17.63 -2.37
CA LEU A 181 15.15 -18.73 -3.21
C LEU A 181 13.66 -18.63 -3.57
N ILE A 182 12.90 -17.83 -2.81
CA ILE A 182 11.45 -17.70 -2.95
C ILE A 182 11.11 -16.52 -3.88
N ARG A 183 12.03 -15.58 -4.06
CA ARG A 183 11.87 -14.47 -5.00
C ARG A 183 11.74 -15.00 -6.43
N GLY A 184 10.69 -14.58 -7.12
CA GLY A 184 10.39 -15.05 -8.47
C GLY A 184 10.13 -13.94 -9.46
#